data_2e051a2513c6a2a6c1c0c519a979e558
#
_entry.id   2e051a2513c6a2a6c1c0c519a979e558
#
_cell.length_a   1.000
_cell.length_b   1.000
_cell.length_c   1.000
_cell.angle_alpha   90.00
_cell.angle_beta   90.00
_cell.angle_gamma   90.00
#
_symmetry.space_group_name_H-M   'P 1'
#
loop_
_entity.id
_entity.type
_entity.pdbx_description
1 polymer ?
#
loop_
_entity_poly.entity_id
_entity_poly.type
_entity_poly.pdbx_seq_one_letter_code
_entity_poly.pdbx_strand_id
1 'polypeptide(L)'
;KHGTDSCDLTGEVHWMREMITAYQEEAIATGARIVHTCGFDSIPSDLGVYFLQKHMLSTHGVPAQQIKYRPRAFSGGFSGGTIDSMIAMMEKAREDKSIRSKLADPYVLNDAERGLDGPDRLSAYYDEDFDSWVGPFVMGSVNTRVVRRSAELLNGLYGSDFQYNEGVLSGKGAVGFLGATGTGVGTGVFVGAASVSFTRGLMQKFLPKPGEGPSDDAINNGYYDIELFGKHPTDSNKNVRVRVKGDKDPGYGSTSKMIAESALALAQDDLPVSGG
;
A
#
# COMPACT_ATOMS: atom_id res chain seq x y z
N LYS A 1 18.34 17.65 -10.85
CA LYS A 1 19.22 18.71 -11.43
C LYS A 1 19.16 20.03 -10.64
N HIS A 2 18.06 20.33 -9.98
CA HIS A 2 17.84 21.62 -9.32
C HIS A 2 17.71 21.52 -7.80
N GLY A 3 17.89 20.35 -7.20
CA GLY A 3 17.76 20.14 -5.76
C GLY A 3 16.32 20.41 -5.22
N THR A 4 15.30 20.25 -6.07
CA THR A 4 13.91 20.51 -5.70
C THR A 4 13.29 19.24 -5.14
N ASP A 5 12.71 19.33 -3.94
CA ASP A 5 11.96 18.24 -3.32
C ASP A 5 10.65 17.96 -4.09
N SER A 6 10.22 16.73 -4.06
CA SER A 6 9.00 16.28 -4.74
C SER A 6 8.29 15.19 -3.97
N CYS A 7 6.97 15.23 -3.97
CA CYS A 7 6.13 14.12 -3.52
C CYS A 7 5.00 13.87 -4.52
N ASP A 8 4.59 12.62 -4.65
CA ASP A 8 3.56 12.20 -5.61
C ASP A 8 2.58 11.17 -5.03
N LEU A 9 1.61 10.75 -5.85
CA LEU A 9 0.56 9.79 -5.51
C LEU A 9 0.65 8.51 -6.36
N THR A 10 1.82 8.23 -6.96
CA THR A 10 1.91 7.07 -7.86
C THR A 10 1.69 5.75 -7.14
N GLY A 11 0.92 4.84 -7.75
CA GLY A 11 0.79 3.44 -7.36
C GLY A 11 1.54 2.48 -8.30
N GLU A 12 2.33 3.00 -9.22
CA GLU A 12 3.00 2.25 -10.28
C GLU A 12 4.37 1.77 -9.86
N VAL A 13 4.45 0.67 -9.09
CA VAL A 13 5.71 0.15 -8.49
C VAL A 13 6.83 -0.12 -9.52
N HIS A 14 6.49 -0.53 -10.74
CA HIS A 14 7.47 -0.73 -11.81
C HIS A 14 8.14 0.58 -12.22
N TRP A 15 7.35 1.67 -12.33
CA TRP A 15 7.84 3.00 -12.64
C TRP A 15 8.66 3.57 -11.47
N MET A 16 8.19 3.43 -10.22
CA MET A 16 8.97 3.82 -9.03
C MET A 16 10.36 3.16 -9.05
N ARG A 17 10.42 1.84 -9.32
CA ARG A 17 11.70 1.15 -9.42
C ARG A 17 12.61 1.72 -10.51
N GLU A 18 12.04 2.06 -11.67
CA GLU A 18 12.79 2.69 -12.76
C GLU A 18 13.33 4.06 -12.35
N MET A 19 12.54 4.88 -11.70
CA MET A 19 12.93 6.21 -11.21
C MET A 19 14.03 6.11 -10.14
N ILE A 20 13.85 5.24 -9.15
CA ILE A 20 14.88 4.97 -8.13
C ILE A 20 16.19 4.55 -8.80
N THR A 21 16.14 3.55 -9.69
CA THR A 21 17.34 3.04 -10.37
C THR A 21 18.05 4.11 -11.20
N ALA A 22 17.29 4.99 -11.86
CA ALA A 22 17.84 5.99 -12.76
C ALA A 22 18.36 7.26 -12.06
N TYR A 23 17.75 7.64 -10.93
CA TYR A 23 17.93 8.99 -10.38
C TYR A 23 18.32 9.05 -8.90
N GLN A 24 18.39 7.93 -8.19
CA GLN A 24 18.70 7.91 -6.75
C GLN A 24 20.02 8.63 -6.44
N GLU A 25 21.09 8.33 -7.17
CA GLU A 25 22.39 8.94 -6.95
C GLU A 25 22.39 10.44 -7.30
N GLU A 26 21.70 10.85 -8.36
CA GLU A 26 21.56 12.26 -8.73
C GLU A 26 20.73 13.02 -7.68
N ALA A 27 19.68 12.41 -7.12
CA ALA A 27 18.89 13.00 -6.06
C ALA A 27 19.71 13.21 -4.78
N ILE A 28 20.49 12.20 -4.38
CA ILE A 28 21.42 12.31 -3.25
C ILE A 28 22.45 13.43 -3.49
N ALA A 29 23.08 13.46 -4.68
CA ALA A 29 24.11 14.44 -5.01
C ALA A 29 23.60 15.89 -5.07
N THR A 30 22.34 16.10 -5.43
CA THR A 30 21.70 17.41 -5.50
C THR A 30 20.97 17.81 -4.23
N GLY A 31 20.82 16.90 -3.25
CA GLY A 31 20.05 17.10 -2.04
C GLY A 31 18.53 17.06 -2.26
N ALA A 32 18.05 16.67 -3.44
CA ALA A 32 16.62 16.54 -3.71
C ALA A 32 16.04 15.32 -2.98
N ARG A 33 14.94 15.53 -2.27
CA ARG A 33 14.18 14.48 -1.58
C ARG A 33 12.95 14.13 -2.42
N ILE A 34 12.84 12.86 -2.84
CA ILE A 34 11.76 12.39 -3.73
C ILE A 34 10.98 11.31 -3.00
N VAL A 35 9.72 11.60 -2.67
CA VAL A 35 8.86 10.71 -1.89
C VAL A 35 7.66 10.30 -2.72
N HIS A 36 7.60 9.01 -3.06
CA HIS A 36 6.49 8.42 -3.80
C HIS A 36 5.33 8.01 -2.87
N THR A 37 4.14 7.82 -3.44
CA THR A 37 2.98 7.21 -2.77
C THR A 37 2.47 7.97 -1.54
N CYS A 38 2.49 9.31 -1.55
CA CYS A 38 2.07 10.17 -0.45
C CYS A 38 0.54 10.33 -0.32
N GLY A 39 -0.23 9.26 -0.55
CA GLY A 39 -1.68 9.22 -0.45
C GLY A 39 -2.20 8.06 0.40
N PHE A 40 -3.53 7.89 0.41
CA PHE A 40 -4.19 6.83 1.16
C PHE A 40 -3.71 5.44 0.75
N ASP A 41 -3.30 5.26 -0.47
CA ASP A 41 -2.85 3.95 -0.97
C ASP A 41 -1.73 3.37 -0.11
N SER A 42 -0.78 4.19 0.37
CA SER A 42 0.36 3.70 1.14
C SER A 42 0.59 4.36 2.49
N ILE A 43 0.23 5.64 2.70
CA ILE A 43 0.49 6.35 3.97
C ILE A 43 -0.09 5.62 5.20
N PRO A 44 -1.35 5.17 5.23
CA PRO A 44 -1.89 4.46 6.39
C PRO A 44 -1.20 3.12 6.66
N SER A 45 -0.73 2.45 5.60
CA SER A 45 0.03 1.20 5.70
C SER A 45 1.42 1.46 6.26
N ASP A 46 2.18 2.35 5.64
CA ASP A 46 3.58 2.58 5.95
C ASP A 46 3.78 3.26 7.30
N LEU A 47 3.13 4.39 7.53
CA LEU A 47 3.19 5.09 8.82
C LEU A 47 2.50 4.31 9.94
N GLY A 48 1.45 3.54 9.64
CA GLY A 48 0.81 2.64 10.60
C GLY A 48 1.77 1.54 11.07
N VAL A 49 2.53 0.94 10.16
CA VAL A 49 3.59 -0.02 10.50
C VAL A 49 4.71 0.64 11.29
N TYR A 50 5.19 1.80 10.84
CA TYR A 50 6.23 2.53 11.57
C TYR A 50 5.81 2.86 13.01
N PHE A 51 4.60 3.37 13.20
CA PHE A 51 4.04 3.66 14.52
C PHE A 51 3.98 2.41 15.40
N LEU A 52 3.48 1.29 14.87
CA LEU A 52 3.41 0.02 15.59
C LEU A 52 4.81 -0.47 15.97
N GLN A 53 5.76 -0.44 15.07
CA GLN A 53 7.15 -0.85 15.33
C GLN A 53 7.83 0.02 16.39
N LYS A 54 7.64 1.35 16.33
CA LYS A 54 8.16 2.27 17.37
C LYS A 54 7.53 1.97 18.73
N HIS A 55 6.24 1.66 18.79
CA HIS A 55 5.55 1.28 20.01
C HIS A 55 6.09 -0.05 20.57
N MET A 56 6.28 -1.06 19.73
CA MET A 56 6.85 -2.35 20.12
C MET A 56 8.25 -2.18 20.71
N LEU A 57 9.11 -1.44 20.03
CA LEU A 57 10.47 -1.16 20.49
C LEU A 57 10.48 -0.40 21.82
N SER A 58 9.65 0.63 21.97
CA SER A 58 9.61 1.43 23.20
C SER A 58 9.03 0.67 24.41
N THR A 59 8.07 -0.25 24.16
CA THR A 59 7.34 -0.95 25.22
C THR A 59 7.96 -2.31 25.55
N HIS A 60 8.47 -3.01 24.55
CA HIS A 60 8.93 -4.39 24.68
C HIS A 60 10.41 -4.59 24.33
N GLY A 61 11.08 -3.56 23.81
CA GLY A 61 12.51 -3.60 23.47
C GLY A 61 12.83 -4.41 22.20
N VAL A 62 11.80 -4.92 21.50
CA VAL A 62 11.95 -5.70 20.26
C VAL A 62 10.89 -5.28 19.25
N PRO A 63 11.17 -5.33 17.92
CA PRO A 63 10.17 -5.04 16.91
C PRO A 63 9.15 -6.19 16.80
N ALA A 64 8.00 -5.92 16.21
CA ALA A 64 7.06 -6.95 15.79
C ALA A 64 7.66 -7.74 14.61
N GLN A 65 7.70 -9.06 14.73
CA GLN A 65 8.21 -9.94 13.67
C GLN A 65 7.28 -9.99 12.46
N GLN A 66 5.96 -9.95 12.70
CA GLN A 66 4.95 -9.94 11.64
C GLN A 66 3.93 -8.85 11.93
N ILE A 67 3.58 -8.08 10.90
CA ILE A 67 2.46 -7.13 10.97
C ILE A 67 1.43 -7.48 9.90
N LYS A 68 0.17 -7.54 10.32
CA LYS A 68 -1.00 -7.78 9.47
C LYS A 68 -1.85 -6.53 9.42
N TYR A 69 -2.11 -6.02 8.23
CA TYR A 69 -2.98 -4.87 7.98
C TYR A 69 -4.34 -5.34 7.50
N ARG A 70 -5.40 -4.91 8.16
CA ARG A 70 -6.77 -5.33 7.90
C ARG A 70 -7.72 -4.13 7.86
N PRO A 71 -8.14 -3.68 6.68
CA PRO A 71 -9.24 -2.72 6.57
C PRO A 71 -10.50 -3.30 7.25
N ARG A 72 -11.09 -2.53 8.15
CA ARG A 72 -12.31 -2.91 8.87
C ARG A 72 -13.54 -2.27 8.27
N ALA A 73 -13.40 -1.01 7.87
CA ALA A 73 -14.45 -0.27 7.21
C ALA A 73 -13.85 0.92 6.45
N PHE A 74 -14.47 1.27 5.35
CA PHE A 74 -14.23 2.53 4.65
C PHE A 74 -15.49 2.93 3.90
N SER A 75 -15.69 4.23 3.78
CA SER A 75 -16.73 4.84 2.98
C SER A 75 -16.10 5.85 2.03
N GLY A 76 -16.37 5.73 0.77
CA GLY A 76 -15.80 6.50 -0.33
C GLY A 76 -15.65 5.62 -1.56
N GLY A 77 -15.11 6.20 -2.62
CA GLY A 77 -14.91 5.52 -3.89
C GLY A 77 -13.45 5.54 -4.33
N PHE A 78 -13.12 4.69 -5.27
CA PHE A 78 -11.86 4.82 -6.00
C PHE A 78 -11.92 6.06 -6.89
N SER A 79 -10.79 6.77 -6.98
CA SER A 79 -10.67 7.84 -7.96
C SER A 79 -10.60 7.28 -9.38
N GLY A 80 -11.10 8.02 -10.36
CA GLY A 80 -10.94 7.67 -11.77
C GLY A 80 -9.46 7.50 -12.14
N GLY A 81 -8.57 8.31 -11.55
CA GLY A 81 -7.12 8.19 -11.74
C GLY A 81 -6.54 6.88 -11.24
N THR A 82 -6.95 6.40 -10.05
CA THR A 82 -6.52 5.10 -9.51
C THR A 82 -6.92 3.96 -10.45
N ILE A 83 -8.15 3.98 -10.93
CA ILE A 83 -8.67 2.95 -11.84
C ILE A 83 -7.91 2.98 -13.17
N ASP A 84 -7.68 4.17 -13.72
CA ASP A 84 -6.98 4.34 -14.99
C ASP A 84 -5.51 3.88 -14.90
N SER A 85 -4.80 4.23 -13.82
CA SER A 85 -3.44 3.74 -13.54
C SER A 85 -3.39 2.21 -13.41
N MET A 86 -4.37 1.60 -12.72
CA MET A 86 -4.44 0.13 -12.62
C MET A 86 -4.63 -0.52 -13.99
N ILE A 87 -5.52 0.01 -14.82
CA ILE A 87 -5.77 -0.49 -16.17
C ILE A 87 -4.52 -0.34 -17.04
N ALA A 88 -3.89 0.82 -17.04
CA ALA A 88 -2.67 1.09 -17.81
C ALA A 88 -1.50 0.18 -17.38
N MET A 89 -1.35 -0.06 -16.08
CA MET A 89 -0.34 -0.98 -15.54
C MET A 89 -0.57 -2.42 -16.02
N MET A 90 -1.81 -2.89 -16.05
CA MET A 90 -2.15 -4.23 -16.54
C MET A 90 -1.92 -4.38 -18.04
N GLU A 91 -2.17 -3.33 -18.81
CA GLU A 91 -1.87 -3.29 -20.25
C GLU A 91 -0.38 -3.42 -20.51
N LYS A 92 0.43 -2.60 -19.86
CA LYS A 92 1.91 -2.69 -19.93
C LYS A 92 2.41 -4.06 -19.51
N ALA A 93 1.87 -4.62 -18.43
CA ALA A 93 2.25 -5.96 -17.94
C ALA A 93 1.89 -7.08 -18.92
N ARG A 94 0.86 -6.91 -19.76
CA ARG A 94 0.53 -7.87 -20.80
C ARG A 94 1.53 -7.83 -21.95
N GLU A 95 1.97 -6.64 -22.33
CA GLU A 95 2.88 -6.42 -23.46
C GLU A 95 4.32 -6.74 -23.10
N ASP A 96 4.73 -6.43 -21.86
CA ASP A 96 6.11 -6.61 -21.40
C ASP A 96 6.22 -7.62 -20.25
N LYS A 97 6.95 -8.72 -20.51
CA LYS A 97 7.24 -9.75 -19.49
C LYS A 97 8.09 -9.21 -18.35
N SER A 98 8.94 -8.22 -18.57
CA SER A 98 9.78 -7.63 -17.53
C SER A 98 8.94 -6.87 -16.52
N ILE A 99 7.92 -6.14 -16.97
CA ILE A 99 6.97 -5.45 -16.10
C ILE A 99 6.18 -6.47 -15.28
N ARG A 100 5.70 -7.57 -15.87
CA ARG A 100 5.03 -8.65 -15.12
C ARG A 100 5.92 -9.22 -14.02
N SER A 101 7.19 -9.45 -14.32
CA SER A 101 8.15 -9.94 -13.33
C SER A 101 8.33 -8.94 -12.19
N LYS A 102 8.46 -7.64 -12.49
CA LYS A 102 8.55 -6.58 -11.50
C LYS A 102 7.30 -6.51 -10.62
N LEU A 103 6.10 -6.58 -11.21
CA LEU A 103 4.84 -6.54 -10.45
C LEU A 103 4.64 -7.76 -9.55
N ALA A 104 5.13 -8.93 -9.97
CA ALA A 104 5.08 -10.16 -9.18
C ALA A 104 6.12 -10.20 -8.06
N ASP A 105 7.15 -9.35 -8.12
CA ASP A 105 8.21 -9.30 -7.13
C ASP A 105 7.77 -8.58 -5.86
N PRO A 106 7.71 -9.25 -4.70
CA PRO A 106 7.33 -8.61 -3.44
C PRO A 106 8.37 -7.60 -2.92
N TYR A 107 9.60 -7.61 -3.44
CA TYR A 107 10.71 -6.74 -3.04
C TYR A 107 11.24 -5.87 -4.18
N VAL A 108 10.42 -5.60 -5.20
CA VAL A 108 10.83 -4.85 -6.39
C VAL A 108 11.41 -3.46 -6.09
N LEU A 109 10.99 -2.83 -5.01
CA LEU A 109 11.48 -1.51 -4.60
C LEU A 109 12.76 -1.56 -3.73
N ASN A 110 13.16 -2.74 -3.28
CA ASN A 110 14.34 -2.91 -2.44
C ASN A 110 15.62 -3.08 -3.28
N ASP A 111 16.72 -2.61 -2.74
CA ASP A 111 18.06 -2.71 -3.35
C ASP A 111 18.89 -3.86 -2.74
N ALA A 112 18.66 -4.18 -1.47
CA ALA A 112 19.37 -5.21 -0.71
C ALA A 112 18.75 -6.61 -0.86
N GLU A 113 19.13 -7.50 0.04
CA GLU A 113 18.61 -8.86 0.10
C GLU A 113 17.10 -8.91 0.35
N ARG A 114 16.50 -9.97 -0.13
CA ARG A 114 15.06 -10.22 0.03
C ARG A 114 14.77 -10.69 1.45
N GLY A 115 13.73 -10.16 2.06
CA GLY A 115 13.21 -10.65 3.32
C GLY A 115 12.41 -11.96 3.19
N LEU A 116 11.65 -12.31 4.22
CA LEU A 116 10.95 -13.59 4.34
C LEU A 116 9.58 -13.65 3.65
N ASP A 117 9.07 -12.54 3.15
CA ASP A 117 7.76 -12.52 2.50
C ASP A 117 7.80 -13.17 1.11
N GLY A 118 6.82 -14.01 0.86
CA GLY A 118 6.56 -14.57 -0.46
C GLY A 118 5.66 -13.68 -1.34
N PRO A 119 5.22 -14.21 -2.49
CA PRO A 119 4.27 -13.54 -3.37
C PRO A 119 2.96 -13.16 -2.67
N ASP A 120 2.27 -12.17 -3.20
CA ASP A 120 0.96 -11.75 -2.70
C ASP A 120 -0.04 -12.92 -2.73
N ARG A 121 -0.79 -13.04 -1.64
CA ARG A 121 -1.77 -14.10 -1.51
C ARG A 121 -3.10 -13.68 -2.15
N LEU A 122 -3.43 -14.32 -3.26
CA LEU A 122 -4.66 -14.03 -4.01
C LEU A 122 -5.84 -14.94 -3.64
N SER A 123 -5.58 -16.05 -2.94
CA SER A 123 -6.62 -16.98 -2.49
C SER A 123 -7.13 -16.62 -1.09
N ALA A 124 -8.39 -16.94 -0.82
CA ALA A 124 -8.96 -16.86 0.52
C ALA A 124 -8.18 -17.75 1.52
N TYR A 125 -8.03 -17.26 2.75
CA TYR A 125 -7.45 -18.01 3.87
C TYR A 125 -8.10 -17.59 5.19
N TYR A 126 -7.98 -18.46 6.18
CA TYR A 126 -8.43 -18.14 7.53
C TYR A 126 -7.30 -17.50 8.34
N ASP A 127 -7.58 -16.39 9.01
CA ASP A 127 -6.64 -15.68 9.88
C ASP A 127 -7.07 -15.85 11.34
N GLU A 128 -6.34 -16.67 12.07
CA GLU A 128 -6.63 -16.99 13.47
C GLU A 128 -6.53 -15.77 14.39
N ASP A 129 -5.61 -14.82 14.10
CA ASP A 129 -5.44 -13.61 14.91
C ASP A 129 -6.63 -12.65 14.81
N PHE A 130 -7.40 -12.75 13.73
CA PHE A 130 -8.63 -11.97 13.51
C PHE A 130 -9.90 -12.83 13.58
N ASP A 131 -9.74 -14.15 13.73
CA ASP A 131 -10.85 -15.12 13.77
C ASP A 131 -11.81 -14.89 12.57
N SER A 132 -11.24 -14.79 11.37
CA SER A 132 -11.96 -14.37 10.15
C SER A 132 -11.31 -14.95 8.90
N TRP A 133 -12.12 -15.21 7.90
CA TRP A 133 -11.66 -15.40 6.53
C TRP A 133 -11.14 -14.07 5.97
N VAL A 134 -10.08 -14.14 5.18
CA VAL A 134 -9.39 -13.01 4.58
C VAL A 134 -9.28 -13.23 3.08
N GLY A 135 -9.73 -12.25 2.33
CA GLY A 135 -9.52 -12.15 0.88
C GLY A 135 -8.40 -11.16 0.53
N PRO A 136 -7.98 -11.13 -0.73
CA PRO A 136 -6.97 -10.19 -1.19
C PRO A 136 -7.46 -8.74 -1.04
N PHE A 137 -6.53 -7.85 -0.70
CA PHE A 137 -6.74 -6.41 -0.74
C PHE A 137 -6.03 -5.84 -1.97
N VAL A 138 -6.77 -5.18 -2.84
CA VAL A 138 -6.26 -4.72 -4.15
C VAL A 138 -5.04 -3.81 -4.03
N MET A 139 -5.04 -2.91 -3.03
CA MET A 139 -3.92 -1.98 -2.80
C MET A 139 -2.70 -2.67 -2.18
N GLY A 140 -2.85 -3.87 -1.64
CA GLY A 140 -1.76 -4.63 -1.06
C GLY A 140 -0.61 -4.91 -2.03
N SER A 141 -0.89 -4.96 -3.33
CA SER A 141 0.14 -5.11 -4.38
C SER A 141 1.08 -3.90 -4.51
N VAL A 142 0.69 -2.73 -4.01
CA VAL A 142 1.52 -1.52 -3.93
C VAL A 142 2.05 -1.35 -2.51
N ASN A 143 1.16 -1.31 -1.54
CA ASN A 143 1.47 -0.98 -0.15
C ASN A 143 2.54 -1.89 0.45
N THR A 144 2.46 -3.20 0.18
CA THR A 144 3.44 -4.16 0.73
C THR A 144 4.86 -3.89 0.23
N ARG A 145 5.01 -3.40 -1.00
CA ARG A 145 6.32 -3.01 -1.57
C ARG A 145 6.85 -1.74 -0.91
N VAL A 146 5.98 -0.77 -0.68
CA VAL A 146 6.33 0.49 0.01
C VAL A 146 6.78 0.21 1.43
N VAL A 147 6.01 -0.54 2.22
CA VAL A 147 6.37 -0.92 3.59
C VAL A 147 7.70 -1.68 3.66
N ARG A 148 7.96 -2.58 2.71
CA ARG A 148 9.25 -3.30 2.65
C ARG A 148 10.41 -2.39 2.25
N ARG A 149 10.18 -1.43 1.36
CA ARG A 149 11.17 -0.39 1.05
C ARG A 149 11.49 0.45 2.28
N SER A 150 10.48 0.89 3.03
CA SER A 150 10.69 1.62 4.29
C SER A 150 11.43 0.79 5.32
N ALA A 151 11.12 -0.52 5.43
CA ALA A 151 11.86 -1.43 6.32
C ALA A 151 13.36 -1.47 5.98
N GLU A 152 13.72 -1.51 4.70
CA GLU A 152 15.11 -1.44 4.23
C GLU A 152 15.76 -0.10 4.57
N LEU A 153 15.10 1.01 4.22
CA LEU A 153 15.64 2.37 4.42
C LEU A 153 15.81 2.74 5.91
N LEU A 154 15.04 2.11 6.80
CA LEU A 154 15.13 2.30 8.24
C LEU A 154 16.23 1.43 8.91
N ASN A 155 17.12 0.82 8.12
CA ASN A 155 18.35 0.17 8.58
C ASN A 155 18.14 -0.81 9.74
N GLY A 156 17.20 -1.73 9.58
CA GLY A 156 16.97 -2.82 10.54
C GLY A 156 16.05 -2.47 11.71
N LEU A 157 15.42 -1.30 11.71
CA LEU A 157 14.44 -0.91 12.76
C LEU A 157 13.32 -1.96 12.91
N TYR A 158 12.91 -2.62 11.82
CA TYR A 158 11.85 -3.63 11.82
C TYR A 158 12.36 -5.07 12.07
N GLY A 159 13.68 -5.25 12.20
CA GLY A 159 14.31 -6.56 12.36
C GLY A 159 14.47 -7.32 11.04
N SER A 160 15.43 -8.28 11.01
CA SER A 160 15.74 -9.08 9.82
C SER A 160 14.63 -10.04 9.41
N ASP A 161 13.77 -10.44 10.37
CA ASP A 161 12.72 -11.44 10.18
C ASP A 161 11.35 -10.80 9.93
N PHE A 162 11.33 -9.49 9.65
CA PHE A 162 10.10 -8.74 9.46
C PHE A 162 9.27 -9.29 8.30
N GLN A 163 7.99 -9.52 8.57
CA GLN A 163 6.99 -9.93 7.58
C GLN A 163 5.78 -9.01 7.61
N TYR A 164 5.24 -8.72 6.44
CA TYR A 164 4.08 -7.84 6.28
C TYR A 164 3.10 -8.35 5.24
N ASN A 165 1.80 -8.31 5.58
CA ASN A 165 0.75 -8.62 4.62
C ASN A 165 -0.51 -7.80 4.85
N GLU A 166 -1.26 -7.61 3.76
CA GLU A 166 -2.56 -6.95 3.75
C GLU A 166 -3.66 -7.90 3.28
N GLY A 167 -4.89 -7.66 3.74
CA GLY A 167 -6.04 -8.45 3.33
C GLY A 167 -7.33 -7.94 3.93
N VAL A 168 -8.44 -8.21 3.25
CA VAL A 168 -9.79 -7.78 3.65
C VAL A 168 -10.47 -8.86 4.48
N LEU A 169 -10.96 -8.49 5.65
CA LEU A 169 -11.75 -9.38 6.52
C LEU A 169 -13.13 -9.64 5.92
N SER A 170 -13.52 -10.92 5.84
CA SER A 170 -14.81 -11.36 5.28
C SER A 170 -15.70 -12.07 6.29
N GLY A 171 -15.28 -12.14 7.57
CA GLY A 171 -16.04 -12.79 8.64
C GLY A 171 -15.77 -14.28 8.77
N LYS A 172 -16.61 -14.96 9.56
CA LYS A 172 -16.45 -16.36 9.96
C LYS A 172 -17.29 -17.33 9.11
N GLY A 173 -16.96 -18.61 9.23
CA GLY A 173 -17.73 -19.71 8.65
C GLY A 173 -17.86 -19.69 7.13
N ALA A 174 -18.87 -20.33 6.59
CA ALA A 174 -19.08 -20.48 5.16
C ALA A 174 -19.32 -19.13 4.45
N VAL A 175 -20.04 -18.21 5.07
CA VAL A 175 -20.31 -16.87 4.53
C VAL A 175 -19.00 -16.08 4.40
N GLY A 176 -18.16 -16.12 5.45
CA GLY A 176 -16.84 -15.49 5.39
C GLY A 176 -15.94 -16.10 4.32
N PHE A 177 -15.93 -17.42 4.18
CA PHE A 177 -15.19 -18.11 3.12
C PHE A 177 -15.66 -17.68 1.71
N LEU A 178 -16.98 -17.65 1.49
CA LEU A 178 -17.55 -17.22 0.21
C LEU A 178 -17.24 -15.74 -0.09
N GLY A 179 -17.30 -14.87 0.93
CA GLY A 179 -16.93 -13.46 0.81
C GLY A 179 -15.44 -13.29 0.42
N ALA A 180 -14.54 -13.94 1.15
CA ALA A 180 -13.10 -13.89 0.86
C ALA A 180 -12.75 -14.47 -0.52
N THR A 181 -13.41 -15.56 -0.91
CA THR A 181 -13.26 -16.15 -2.25
C THR A 181 -13.82 -15.22 -3.32
N GLY A 182 -14.98 -14.61 -3.05
CA GLY A 182 -15.61 -13.64 -3.93
C GLY A 182 -14.72 -12.42 -4.22
N THR A 183 -14.02 -11.90 -3.22
CA THR A 183 -13.04 -10.82 -3.43
C THR A 183 -11.87 -11.27 -4.30
N GLY A 184 -11.35 -12.49 -4.09
CA GLY A 184 -10.28 -13.04 -4.91
C GLY A 184 -10.71 -13.25 -6.38
N VAL A 185 -11.87 -13.87 -6.58
CA VAL A 185 -12.44 -14.08 -7.92
C VAL A 185 -12.76 -12.75 -8.59
N GLY A 186 -13.37 -11.79 -7.86
CA GLY A 186 -13.69 -10.46 -8.38
C GLY A 186 -12.46 -9.70 -8.82
N THR A 187 -11.39 -9.74 -8.01
CA THR A 187 -10.08 -9.16 -8.39
C THR A 187 -9.53 -9.83 -9.65
N GLY A 188 -9.55 -11.16 -9.72
CA GLY A 188 -9.08 -11.90 -10.89
C GLY A 188 -9.88 -11.60 -12.16
N VAL A 189 -11.22 -11.48 -12.05
CA VAL A 189 -12.10 -11.09 -13.15
C VAL A 189 -11.81 -9.66 -13.61
N PHE A 190 -11.65 -8.73 -12.66
CA PHE A 190 -11.29 -7.33 -12.97
C PHE A 190 -9.96 -7.26 -13.73
N VAL A 191 -8.91 -7.91 -13.21
CA VAL A 191 -7.58 -7.97 -13.85
C VAL A 191 -7.69 -8.59 -15.25
N GLY A 192 -8.39 -9.71 -15.38
CA GLY A 192 -8.59 -10.38 -16.68
C GLY A 192 -9.34 -9.50 -17.69
N ALA A 193 -10.42 -8.86 -17.26
CA ALA A 193 -11.22 -7.98 -18.12
C ALA A 193 -10.46 -6.69 -18.52
N ALA A 194 -9.68 -6.10 -17.59
CA ALA A 194 -8.85 -4.95 -17.88
C ALA A 194 -7.69 -5.28 -18.86
N SER A 195 -7.23 -6.52 -18.86
CA SER A 195 -6.15 -6.99 -19.74
C SER A 195 -6.57 -7.20 -21.20
N VAL A 196 -7.88 -7.29 -21.50
CA VAL A 196 -8.39 -7.54 -22.87
C VAL A 196 -8.99 -6.25 -23.42
N SER A 197 -8.54 -5.80 -24.60
CA SER A 197 -8.93 -4.50 -25.18
C SER A 197 -10.43 -4.31 -25.35
N PHE A 198 -11.15 -5.36 -25.75
CA PHE A 198 -12.60 -5.30 -25.94
C PHE A 198 -13.36 -5.12 -24.62
N THR A 199 -13.07 -5.94 -23.61
CA THR A 199 -13.71 -5.87 -22.29
C THR A 199 -13.32 -4.61 -21.54
N ARG A 200 -12.07 -4.16 -21.66
CA ARG A 200 -11.59 -2.88 -21.14
C ARG A 200 -12.38 -1.70 -21.67
N GLY A 201 -12.57 -1.62 -22.99
CA GLY A 201 -13.38 -0.55 -23.61
C GLY A 201 -14.84 -0.54 -23.13
N LEU A 202 -15.38 -1.72 -22.77
CA LEU A 202 -16.69 -1.80 -22.14
C LEU A 202 -16.67 -1.33 -20.69
N MET A 203 -15.68 -1.76 -19.90
CA MET A 203 -15.51 -1.34 -18.50
C MET A 203 -15.34 0.17 -18.35
N GLN A 204 -14.55 0.81 -19.21
CA GLN A 204 -14.30 2.26 -19.18
C GLN A 204 -15.58 3.10 -19.39
N LYS A 205 -16.69 2.51 -19.92
CA LYS A 205 -17.98 3.20 -20.01
C LYS A 205 -18.73 3.31 -18.68
N PHE A 206 -18.40 2.43 -17.72
CA PHE A 206 -19.06 2.34 -16.41
C PHE A 206 -18.18 2.77 -15.26
N LEU A 207 -16.89 2.92 -15.48
CA LEU A 207 -15.92 3.34 -14.47
C LEU A 207 -15.76 4.86 -14.50
N PRO A 208 -15.46 5.48 -13.33
CA PRO A 208 -15.14 6.91 -13.27
C PRO A 208 -13.97 7.26 -14.18
N LYS A 209 -14.09 8.33 -14.94
CA LYS A 209 -13.00 8.82 -15.80
C LYS A 209 -11.97 9.62 -14.98
N PRO A 210 -10.74 9.80 -15.52
CA PRO A 210 -9.80 10.75 -14.95
C PRO A 210 -10.45 12.12 -14.68
N GLY A 211 -10.32 12.63 -13.47
CA GLY A 211 -10.99 13.85 -13.03
C GLY A 211 -12.41 13.67 -12.49
N GLU A 212 -13.02 12.50 -12.64
CA GLU A 212 -14.29 12.16 -11.99
C GLU A 212 -14.03 11.48 -10.66
N GLY A 213 -14.87 11.75 -9.67
CA GLY A 213 -14.76 11.19 -8.33
C GLY A 213 -16.10 11.21 -7.59
N PRO A 214 -16.12 10.85 -6.31
CA PRO A 214 -17.30 10.95 -5.48
C PRO A 214 -17.77 12.39 -5.33
N SER A 215 -19.03 12.59 -4.94
CA SER A 215 -19.57 13.92 -4.64
C SER A 215 -18.87 14.56 -3.44
N ASP A 216 -18.93 15.89 -3.33
CA ASP A 216 -18.38 16.64 -2.19
C ASP A 216 -18.93 16.13 -0.85
N ASP A 217 -20.20 15.73 -0.81
CA ASP A 217 -20.83 15.15 0.38
C ASP A 217 -20.18 13.78 0.71
N ALA A 218 -19.97 12.92 -0.26
CA ALA A 218 -19.30 11.63 -0.07
C ALA A 218 -17.83 11.81 0.35
N ILE A 219 -17.13 12.81 -0.19
CA ILE A 219 -15.77 13.16 0.20
C ILE A 219 -15.72 13.63 1.66
N ASN A 220 -16.62 14.52 2.06
CA ASN A 220 -16.60 15.13 3.38
C ASN A 220 -17.12 14.22 4.50
N ASN A 221 -18.05 13.32 4.20
CA ASN A 221 -18.64 12.36 5.14
C ASN A 221 -18.04 10.94 5.02
N GLY A 222 -17.07 10.76 4.13
CA GLY A 222 -16.32 9.52 4.02
C GLY A 222 -15.46 9.24 5.25
N TYR A 223 -14.98 8.02 5.37
CA TYR A 223 -14.09 7.60 6.46
C TYR A 223 -13.34 6.33 6.10
N TYR A 224 -12.29 6.06 6.85
CA TYR A 224 -11.67 4.74 6.88
C TYR A 224 -11.29 4.33 8.31
N ASP A 225 -11.25 3.04 8.53
CA ASP A 225 -10.89 2.41 9.78
C ASP A 225 -10.10 1.15 9.49
N ILE A 226 -8.84 1.14 9.88
CA ILE A 226 -7.88 0.10 9.58
C ILE A 226 -7.30 -0.41 10.90
N GLU A 227 -7.16 -1.72 11.01
CA GLU A 227 -6.49 -2.35 12.13
C GLU A 227 -5.19 -3.00 11.68
N LEU A 228 -4.10 -2.68 12.39
CA LEU A 228 -2.83 -3.37 12.27
C LEU A 228 -2.63 -4.28 13.50
N PHE A 229 -2.19 -5.50 13.26
CA PHE A 229 -1.88 -6.46 14.30
C PHE A 229 -0.40 -6.85 14.21
N GLY A 230 0.37 -6.49 15.24
CA GLY A 230 1.79 -6.80 15.35
C GLY A 230 2.03 -7.99 16.26
N LYS A 231 2.73 -8.99 15.77
CA LYS A 231 3.13 -10.18 16.53
C LYS A 231 4.48 -9.95 17.18
N HIS A 232 4.53 -10.14 18.51
CA HIS A 232 5.79 -10.21 19.24
C HIS A 232 6.51 -11.51 18.85
N PRO A 233 7.85 -11.49 18.67
CA PRO A 233 8.57 -12.66 18.16
C PRO A 233 8.48 -13.91 19.04
N THR A 234 8.31 -13.77 20.36
CA THR A 234 8.38 -14.89 21.31
C THR A 234 7.25 -14.97 22.33
N ASP A 235 6.45 -13.92 22.48
CA ASP A 235 5.42 -13.85 23.53
C ASP A 235 4.10 -13.27 22.98
N SER A 236 3.11 -14.11 22.77
CA SER A 236 1.82 -13.71 22.24
C SER A 236 1.03 -12.75 23.14
N ASN A 237 1.33 -12.68 24.44
CA ASN A 237 0.69 -11.72 25.35
C ASN A 237 1.18 -10.28 25.13
N LYS A 238 2.27 -10.11 24.39
CA LYS A 238 2.83 -8.81 23.98
C LYS A 238 2.50 -8.43 22.54
N ASN A 239 1.58 -9.14 21.91
CA ASN A 239 1.05 -8.73 20.62
C ASN A 239 0.32 -7.40 20.74
N VAL A 240 0.45 -6.55 19.75
CA VAL A 240 -0.10 -5.19 19.76
C VAL A 240 -1.11 -5.01 18.64
N ARG A 241 -2.19 -4.28 18.93
CA ARG A 241 -3.15 -3.81 17.94
C ARG A 241 -3.14 -2.30 17.88
N VAL A 242 -3.04 -1.78 16.66
CA VAL A 242 -3.09 -0.35 16.36
C VAL A 242 -4.26 -0.08 15.42
N ARG A 243 -4.94 1.05 15.60
CA ARG A 243 -5.97 1.49 14.65
C ARG A 243 -5.59 2.80 14.01
N VAL A 244 -5.70 2.85 12.69
CA VAL A 244 -5.52 4.04 11.87
C VAL A 244 -6.86 4.43 11.29
N LYS A 245 -7.29 5.66 11.56
CA LYS A 245 -8.62 6.17 11.16
C LYS A 245 -8.51 7.50 10.46
N GLY A 246 -9.37 7.74 9.50
CA GLY A 246 -9.57 9.02 8.87
C GLY A 246 -11.05 9.41 8.82
N ASP A 247 -11.28 10.70 8.80
CA ASP A 247 -12.58 11.38 8.89
C ASP A 247 -13.10 11.89 7.53
N LYS A 248 -12.45 11.48 6.45
CA LYS A 248 -12.84 11.78 5.07
C LYS A 248 -12.65 10.56 4.20
N ASP A 249 -13.24 10.59 3.01
CA ASP A 249 -13.08 9.50 2.07
C ASP A 249 -11.59 9.22 1.77
N PRO A 250 -11.21 7.94 1.54
CA PRO A 250 -9.81 7.59 1.27
C PRO A 250 -9.29 8.17 -0.06
N GLY A 251 -10.13 8.19 -1.11
CA GLY A 251 -9.69 8.47 -2.46
C GLY A 251 -9.27 9.92 -2.71
N TYR A 252 -10.00 10.89 -2.17
CA TYR A 252 -9.75 12.31 -2.37
C TYR A 252 -9.53 13.07 -1.06
N GLY A 253 -10.48 13.01 -0.13
CA GLY A 253 -10.46 13.85 1.06
C GLY A 253 -9.28 13.54 1.98
N SER A 254 -9.01 12.29 2.26
CA SER A 254 -7.85 11.89 3.07
C SER A 254 -6.55 11.96 2.29
N THR A 255 -6.55 11.55 1.02
CA THR A 255 -5.36 11.60 0.15
C THR A 255 -4.86 13.04 -0.03
N SER A 256 -5.76 14.03 -0.21
CA SER A 256 -5.35 15.43 -0.33
C SER A 256 -4.71 15.98 0.96
N LYS A 257 -5.18 15.56 2.14
CA LYS A 257 -4.52 15.87 3.41
C LYS A 257 -3.12 15.25 3.47
N MET A 258 -3.01 13.97 3.14
CA MET A 258 -1.74 13.21 3.24
C MET A 258 -0.66 13.78 2.33
N ILE A 259 -0.97 14.07 1.06
CA ILE A 259 0.04 14.65 0.16
C ILE A 259 0.40 16.08 0.56
N ALA A 260 -0.57 16.88 1.05
CA ALA A 260 -0.30 18.21 1.54
C ALA A 260 0.64 18.20 2.76
N GLU A 261 0.38 17.34 3.74
CA GLU A 261 1.26 17.16 4.91
C GLU A 261 2.65 16.65 4.53
N SER A 262 2.73 15.72 3.57
CA SER A 262 4.02 15.25 3.05
C SER A 262 4.81 16.36 2.38
N ALA A 263 4.15 17.21 1.58
CA ALA A 263 4.77 18.36 0.95
C ALA A 263 5.21 19.42 1.97
N LEU A 264 4.40 19.69 3.00
CA LEU A 264 4.74 20.59 4.09
C LEU A 264 5.93 20.09 4.91
N ALA A 265 5.97 18.80 5.23
CA ALA A 265 7.11 18.19 5.92
C ALA A 265 8.41 18.35 5.10
N LEU A 266 8.36 18.06 3.79
CA LEU A 266 9.51 18.28 2.91
C LEU A 266 9.97 19.74 2.84
N ALA A 267 9.03 20.69 2.90
CA ALA A 267 9.32 22.11 2.74
C ALA A 267 9.74 22.81 4.04
N GLN A 268 9.28 22.36 5.19
CA GLN A 268 9.37 23.12 6.45
C GLN A 268 10.09 22.37 7.58
N ASP A 269 10.11 21.03 7.57
CA ASP A 269 10.70 20.26 8.66
C ASP A 269 12.22 20.08 8.47
N ASP A 270 12.94 20.04 9.58
CA ASP A 270 14.35 19.67 9.60
C ASP A 270 14.47 18.14 9.55
N LEU A 271 14.50 17.61 8.34
CA LEU A 271 14.54 16.18 8.11
C LEU A 271 15.97 15.63 8.15
N PRO A 272 16.20 14.45 8.78
CA PRO A 272 17.54 13.89 8.96
C PRO A 272 18.16 13.31 7.67
N VAL A 273 17.49 13.46 6.53
CA VAL A 273 17.91 12.93 5.21
C VAL A 273 18.25 14.08 4.28
N SER A 274 19.36 13.94 3.55
CA SER A 274 19.93 14.97 2.69
C SER A 274 19.58 14.83 1.20
N GLY A 275 18.80 13.84 0.82
CA GLY A 275 18.42 13.60 -0.57
C GLY A 275 18.21 12.11 -0.86
N GLY A 276 17.56 11.79 -1.97
CA GLY A 276 17.25 10.43 -2.43
C GLY A 276 15.78 10.12 -2.50
#